data_55aa913dfdaa60733b28b4ff35c883b4
#
_entry.id   55aa913dfdaa60733b28b4ff35c883b4
#
_cell.length_a   1.000
_cell.length_b   1.000
_cell.length_c   1.000
_cell.angle_alpha   90.00
_cell.angle_beta   90.00
_cell.angle_gamma   90.00
#
_symmetry.space_group_name_H-M   'P 1'
#
loop_
_entity.id
_entity.type
_entity.pdbx_description
1 polymer ?
#
loop_
_entity_poly.entity_id
_entity_poly.type
_entity_poly.pdbx_seq_one_letter_code
_entity_poly.pdbx_strand_id
1 'polypeptide(L)'
;MSICETLQIHLKPGADTAQADTAIREHIAGLPGLQSWHVGLNLEGCWGAGQLTVDLLREADSADRPIDFSGVPGFERTDGVQYQTIEQGLRQPDIQGGIWRTLMLQIRDGAAAEEVAKFEQETLGMPRYMRGIRNWRLGRVTSPGTHWTHVWQQEYTTINDLMGEYLLHPYHWGWVDRRFDPEFPDVWVVDTGLCHAFCPLESTIVGRD
;
A
#
# COMPACT_ATOMS: atom_id res chain seq x y z
N MET A 1 12.46 6.24 16.62
CA MET A 1 11.06 6.05 16.13
C MET A 1 11.16 5.67 14.67
N SER A 2 10.37 4.71 14.21
CA SER A 2 10.41 4.22 12.83
C SER A 2 9.26 4.81 12.03
N ILE A 3 9.46 4.97 10.71
CA ILE A 3 8.47 5.47 9.77
C ILE A 3 8.29 4.44 8.66
N CYS A 4 7.05 4.13 8.37
CA CYS A 4 6.66 3.32 7.22
C CYS A 4 6.57 4.19 5.97
N GLU A 5 7.07 3.66 4.84
CA GLU A 5 6.94 4.30 3.53
C GLU A 5 6.43 3.28 2.51
N THR A 6 5.57 3.72 1.61
CA THR A 6 5.19 2.96 0.43
C THR A 6 5.32 3.82 -0.81
N LEU A 7 5.97 3.29 -1.84
CA LEU A 7 6.31 4.01 -3.06
C LEU A 7 5.90 3.19 -4.28
N GLN A 8 5.36 3.86 -5.28
CA GLN A 8 5.16 3.34 -6.63
C GLN A 8 6.23 3.93 -7.55
N ILE A 9 7.02 3.07 -8.15
CA ILE A 9 8.05 3.49 -9.11
C ILE A 9 7.50 3.35 -10.52
N HIS A 10 7.44 4.48 -11.21
CA HIS A 10 7.04 4.54 -12.60
C HIS A 10 8.27 4.57 -13.49
N LEU A 11 8.27 3.72 -14.51
CA LEU A 11 9.32 3.62 -15.51
C LEU A 11 8.83 4.17 -16.85
N LYS A 12 9.74 4.72 -17.63
CA LYS A 12 9.48 5.18 -19.00
C LYS A 12 9.00 4.02 -19.87
N PRO A 13 8.15 4.27 -20.87
CA PRO A 13 7.72 3.26 -21.82
C PRO A 13 8.91 2.53 -22.46
N GLY A 14 8.87 1.19 -22.44
CA GLY A 14 9.92 0.35 -23.00
C GLY A 14 11.16 0.14 -22.13
N ALA A 15 11.17 0.65 -20.90
CA ALA A 15 12.25 0.38 -19.94
C ALA A 15 12.31 -1.11 -19.58
N ASP A 16 13.53 -1.61 -19.36
CA ASP A 16 13.77 -2.97 -18.86
C ASP A 16 13.42 -3.01 -17.36
N THR A 17 12.27 -3.62 -17.05
CA THR A 17 11.76 -3.72 -15.67
C THR A 17 12.64 -4.61 -14.78
N ALA A 18 13.29 -5.63 -15.33
CA ALA A 18 14.17 -6.51 -14.56
C ALA A 18 15.47 -5.78 -14.18
N GLN A 19 16.02 -4.99 -15.11
CA GLN A 19 17.17 -4.16 -14.83
C GLN A 19 16.85 -3.09 -13.79
N ALA A 20 15.68 -2.46 -13.90
CA ALA A 20 15.22 -1.47 -12.93
C ALA A 20 15.01 -2.09 -11.53
N ASP A 21 14.38 -3.27 -11.43
CA ASP A 21 14.18 -3.98 -10.16
C ASP A 21 15.52 -4.25 -9.46
N THR A 22 16.50 -4.77 -10.20
CA THR A 22 17.86 -5.02 -9.67
C THR A 22 18.49 -3.74 -9.14
N ALA A 23 18.46 -2.65 -9.92
CA ALA A 23 19.05 -1.38 -9.53
C ALA A 23 18.34 -0.74 -8.31
N ILE A 24 17.02 -0.87 -8.23
CA ILE A 24 16.23 -0.39 -7.09
C ILE A 24 16.61 -1.16 -5.82
N ARG A 25 16.70 -2.50 -5.89
CA ARG A 25 17.08 -3.33 -4.74
C ARG A 25 18.47 -2.98 -4.23
N GLU A 26 19.44 -2.83 -5.12
CA GLU A 26 20.81 -2.41 -4.78
C GLU A 26 20.81 -1.01 -4.13
N HIS A 27 20.06 -0.07 -4.69
CA HIS A 27 19.96 1.29 -4.17
C HIS A 27 19.35 1.30 -2.76
N ILE A 28 18.24 0.60 -2.56
CA ILE A 28 17.52 0.53 -1.27
C ILE A 28 18.39 -0.13 -0.21
N ALA A 29 19.08 -1.22 -0.52
CA ALA A 29 19.95 -1.91 0.43
C ALA A 29 21.08 -1.02 0.99
N GLY A 30 21.42 0.07 0.30
CA GLY A 30 22.40 1.07 0.73
C GLY A 30 21.84 2.26 1.50
N LEU A 31 20.51 2.32 1.73
CA LEU A 31 19.90 3.48 2.39
C LEU A 31 20.26 3.55 3.88
N PRO A 32 20.57 4.74 4.41
CA PRO A 32 20.80 4.91 5.83
C PRO A 32 19.51 4.71 6.64
N GLY A 33 19.66 4.15 7.85
CA GLY A 33 18.55 3.93 8.78
C GLY A 33 17.49 2.93 8.30
N LEU A 34 17.79 2.14 7.26
CA LEU A 34 16.91 1.10 6.77
C LEU A 34 16.82 -0.05 7.78
N GLN A 35 15.61 -0.42 8.19
CA GLN A 35 15.35 -1.50 9.13
C GLN A 35 14.78 -2.73 8.41
N SER A 36 13.84 -2.51 7.52
CA SER A 36 13.30 -3.55 6.63
C SER A 36 12.79 -2.95 5.32
N TRP A 37 12.69 -3.79 4.30
CA TRP A 37 12.21 -3.37 2.99
C TRP A 37 11.63 -4.52 2.20
N HIS A 38 10.84 -4.15 1.21
CA HIS A 38 10.30 -5.02 0.18
C HIS A 38 10.30 -4.29 -1.16
N VAL A 39 10.61 -4.98 -2.24
CA VAL A 39 10.46 -4.51 -3.62
C VAL A 39 9.78 -5.61 -4.41
N GLY A 40 8.72 -5.26 -5.13
CA GLY A 40 8.00 -6.21 -5.97
C GLY A 40 7.58 -5.60 -7.31
N LEU A 41 7.74 -6.36 -8.39
CA LEU A 41 7.14 -6.03 -9.68
C LEU A 41 5.62 -6.17 -9.59
N ASN A 42 4.91 -5.11 -9.93
CA ASN A 42 3.45 -5.10 -9.90
C ASN A 42 2.88 -6.05 -10.93
N LEU A 43 1.88 -6.81 -10.52
CA LEU A 43 1.19 -7.79 -11.34
C LEU A 43 0.15 -7.12 -12.25
N GLU A 44 -0.29 -7.83 -13.27
CA GLU A 44 -1.39 -7.38 -14.12
C GLU A 44 -2.68 -7.20 -13.30
N GLY A 45 -3.44 -6.14 -13.61
CA GLY A 45 -4.65 -5.76 -12.86
C GLY A 45 -4.43 -4.68 -11.81
N CYS A 46 -3.20 -4.22 -11.58
CA CYS A 46 -2.95 -3.01 -10.78
C CYS A 46 -3.52 -1.78 -11.48
N TRP A 47 -3.99 -0.81 -10.68
CA TRP A 47 -4.58 0.43 -11.18
C TRP A 47 -4.01 1.65 -10.45
N GLY A 48 -3.69 2.72 -11.19
CA GLY A 48 -3.05 3.91 -10.63
C GLY A 48 -1.63 3.68 -10.09
N ALA A 49 -1.07 2.49 -10.30
CA ALA A 49 0.22 2.05 -9.79
C ALA A 49 1.36 2.23 -10.81
N GLY A 50 2.59 2.27 -10.32
CA GLY A 50 3.80 2.16 -11.15
C GLY A 50 4.09 0.71 -11.57
N GLN A 51 5.26 0.48 -12.13
CA GLN A 51 5.72 -0.86 -12.47
C GLN A 51 6.22 -1.65 -11.24
N LEU A 52 6.69 -0.94 -10.21
CA LEU A 52 7.19 -1.57 -8.98
C LEU A 52 6.56 -0.92 -7.75
N THR A 53 6.31 -1.75 -6.75
CA THR A 53 6.00 -1.32 -5.37
C THR A 53 7.23 -1.47 -4.51
N VAL A 54 7.53 -0.44 -3.73
CA VAL A 54 8.60 -0.42 -2.72
C VAL A 54 7.98 -0.08 -1.37
N ASP A 55 8.22 -0.92 -0.38
CA ASP A 55 7.82 -0.67 1.01
C ASP A 55 9.04 -0.67 1.91
N LEU A 56 9.14 0.31 2.79
CA LEU A 56 10.28 0.54 3.64
C LEU A 56 9.85 0.78 5.08
N LEU A 57 10.67 0.32 6.00
CA LEU A 57 10.70 0.77 7.38
C LEU A 57 12.05 1.44 7.63
N ARG A 58 12.05 2.72 7.96
CA ARG A 58 13.27 3.49 8.21
C ARG A 58 13.23 4.19 9.57
N GLU A 59 14.40 4.51 10.11
CA GLU A 59 14.52 5.43 11.23
C GLU A 59 14.01 6.82 10.83
N ALA A 60 13.29 7.50 11.71
CA ALA A 60 12.65 8.79 11.43
C ALA A 60 13.65 9.84 10.91
N ASP A 61 14.81 9.96 11.56
CA ASP A 61 15.84 10.94 11.18
C ASP A 61 16.41 10.71 9.77
N SER A 62 16.31 9.48 9.26
CA SER A 62 16.73 9.10 7.90
C SER A 62 15.63 9.25 6.88
N ALA A 63 14.36 9.22 7.33
CA ALA A 63 13.18 9.31 6.49
C ALA A 63 12.84 10.74 6.04
N ASP A 64 13.42 11.77 6.69
CA ASP A 64 13.23 13.18 6.31
C ASP A 64 13.77 13.50 4.90
N ARG A 65 14.62 12.64 4.35
CA ARG A 65 15.19 12.82 3.01
C ARG A 65 14.47 11.95 2.00
N PRO A 66 13.89 12.55 0.93
CA PRO A 66 13.36 11.79 -0.19
C PRO A 66 14.42 10.85 -0.78
N ILE A 67 14.00 9.68 -1.21
CA ILE A 67 14.89 8.73 -1.88
C ILE A 67 15.02 9.16 -3.33
N ASP A 68 16.24 9.32 -3.80
CA ASP A 68 16.53 9.68 -5.19
C ASP A 68 16.75 8.43 -6.04
N PHE A 69 15.77 8.13 -6.90
CA PHE A 69 15.83 7.03 -7.87
C PHE A 69 16.30 7.48 -9.26
N SER A 70 16.80 8.70 -9.44
CA SER A 70 17.21 9.23 -10.75
C SER A 70 18.31 8.40 -11.44
N GLY A 71 19.11 7.66 -10.68
CA GLY A 71 20.13 6.75 -11.18
C GLY A 71 19.61 5.38 -11.63
N VAL A 72 18.32 5.06 -11.42
CA VAL A 72 17.73 3.78 -11.83
C VAL A 72 17.46 3.79 -13.34
N PRO A 73 17.86 2.74 -14.08
CA PRO A 73 17.61 2.66 -15.51
C PRO A 73 16.13 2.76 -15.84
N GLY A 74 15.77 3.67 -16.74
CA GLY A 74 14.40 3.87 -17.17
C GLY A 74 13.49 4.58 -16.16
N PHE A 75 13.99 5.07 -15.04
CA PHE A 75 13.18 5.81 -14.07
C PHE A 75 12.46 7.01 -14.69
N GLU A 76 11.21 7.20 -14.34
CA GLU A 76 10.40 8.34 -14.75
C GLU A 76 10.01 9.20 -13.54
N ARG A 77 9.29 8.60 -12.58
CA ARG A 77 8.84 9.29 -11.36
C ARG A 77 8.53 8.31 -10.23
N THR A 78 8.47 8.85 -9.04
CA THR A 78 7.96 8.17 -7.85
C THR A 78 6.65 8.80 -7.43
N ASP A 79 5.69 7.96 -7.04
CA ASP A 79 4.49 8.36 -6.30
C ASP A 79 4.44 7.54 -5.01
N GLY A 80 4.36 8.22 -3.86
CA GLY A 80 4.42 7.49 -2.61
C GLY A 80 4.30 8.39 -1.39
N VAL A 81 4.25 7.74 -0.23
CA VAL A 81 3.96 8.39 1.04
C VAL A 81 4.70 7.76 2.21
N GLN A 82 4.94 8.59 3.21
CA GLN A 82 5.22 8.17 4.58
C GLN A 82 3.91 8.13 5.36
N TYR A 83 3.78 7.17 6.28
CA TYR A 83 2.58 7.02 7.07
C TYR A 83 2.88 6.44 8.45
N GLN A 84 1.96 6.69 9.37
CA GLN A 84 1.94 6.06 10.69
C GLN A 84 0.82 5.02 10.76
N THR A 85 1.13 3.88 11.34
CA THR A 85 0.16 2.80 11.56
C THR A 85 -0.94 3.25 12.52
N ILE A 86 -2.21 3.15 12.08
CA ILE A 86 -3.41 3.30 12.93
C ILE A 86 -3.63 2.00 13.70
N GLU A 87 -3.69 0.89 12.95
CA GLU A 87 -3.86 -0.46 13.49
C GLU A 87 -3.30 -1.49 12.52
N GLN A 88 -2.80 -2.59 13.05
CA GLN A 88 -2.33 -3.74 12.28
C GLN A 88 -2.72 -5.04 12.96
N GLY A 89 -2.71 -6.11 12.19
CA GLY A 89 -2.96 -7.45 12.70
C GLY A 89 -2.16 -8.51 11.96
N LEU A 90 -1.72 -9.51 12.72
CA LEU A 90 -0.92 -10.63 12.26
C LEU A 90 -1.66 -11.93 12.55
N ARG A 91 -2.28 -12.51 11.53
CA ARG A 91 -2.89 -13.83 11.61
C ARG A 91 -1.91 -14.93 11.26
N GLN A 92 -0.98 -14.63 10.36
CA GLN A 92 0.04 -15.55 9.89
C GLN A 92 1.40 -14.81 9.79
N PRO A 93 2.12 -14.62 10.90
CA PRO A 93 3.33 -13.80 10.94
C PRO A 93 4.54 -14.42 10.21
N ASP A 94 4.44 -15.68 9.79
CA ASP A 94 5.50 -16.47 9.16
C ASP A 94 5.22 -16.79 7.69
N ILE A 95 4.43 -15.96 6.99
CA ILE A 95 4.19 -16.13 5.54
C ILE A 95 5.53 -16.13 4.80
N GLN A 96 5.70 -17.17 3.97
CA GLN A 96 6.77 -17.28 3.00
C GLN A 96 6.16 -17.43 1.61
N GLY A 97 6.43 -16.47 0.75
CA GLY A 97 5.72 -16.32 -0.52
C GLY A 97 4.31 -15.78 -0.36
N GLY A 98 3.66 -15.42 -1.46
CA GLY A 98 2.29 -14.92 -1.47
C GLY A 98 2.14 -13.62 -2.27
N ILE A 99 1.16 -12.82 -1.87
CA ILE A 99 0.83 -11.54 -2.51
C ILE A 99 0.84 -10.44 -1.45
N TRP A 100 1.60 -9.39 -1.75
CA TRP A 100 1.55 -8.10 -1.07
C TRP A 100 0.60 -7.17 -1.82
N ARG A 101 -0.31 -6.53 -1.13
CA ARG A 101 -1.20 -5.52 -1.69
C ARG A 101 -1.07 -4.21 -0.93
N THR A 102 -0.92 -3.11 -1.68
CA THR A 102 -0.97 -1.73 -1.18
C THR A 102 -2.07 -0.96 -1.88
N LEU A 103 -2.91 -0.29 -1.11
CA LEU A 103 -3.88 0.68 -1.58
C LEU A 103 -3.55 2.03 -0.96
N MET A 104 -3.19 3.02 -1.79
CA MET A 104 -3.17 4.43 -1.38
C MET A 104 -4.48 5.08 -1.80
N LEU A 105 -5.08 5.84 -0.90
CA LEU A 105 -6.36 6.48 -1.11
C LEU A 105 -6.40 7.89 -0.53
N GLN A 106 -7.30 8.70 -1.07
CA GLN A 106 -7.56 10.06 -0.62
C GLN A 106 -8.93 10.16 0.02
N ILE A 107 -9.01 10.66 1.24
CA ILE A 107 -10.27 11.12 1.80
C ILE A 107 -10.67 12.41 1.08
N ARG A 108 -11.91 12.45 0.58
CA ARG A 108 -12.41 13.62 -0.15
C ARG A 108 -12.48 14.85 0.74
N ASP A 109 -12.28 16.00 0.15
CA ASP A 109 -12.43 17.27 0.85
C ASP A 109 -13.85 17.41 1.43
N GLY A 110 -13.93 17.84 2.69
CA GLY A 110 -15.18 18.07 3.39
C GLY A 110 -15.89 16.79 3.90
N ALA A 111 -15.27 15.62 3.82
CA ALA A 111 -15.79 14.41 4.47
C ALA A 111 -15.89 14.64 5.99
N ALA A 112 -17.02 14.27 6.60
CA ALA A 112 -17.22 14.43 8.03
C ALA A 112 -16.27 13.48 8.80
N ALA A 113 -15.63 13.98 9.86
CA ALA A 113 -14.66 13.21 10.65
C ALA A 113 -15.27 11.91 11.22
N GLU A 114 -16.56 11.93 11.56
CA GLU A 114 -17.28 10.75 12.01
C GLU A 114 -17.39 9.68 10.93
N GLU A 115 -17.65 10.07 9.67
CA GLU A 115 -17.71 9.14 8.54
C GLU A 115 -16.34 8.60 8.16
N VAL A 116 -15.28 9.41 8.30
CA VAL A 116 -13.89 8.93 8.16
C VAL A 116 -13.57 7.87 9.21
N ALA A 117 -13.93 8.11 10.47
CA ALA A 117 -13.72 7.14 11.55
C ALA A 117 -14.51 5.84 11.31
N LYS A 118 -15.73 5.92 10.78
CA LYS A 118 -16.51 4.73 10.38
C LYS A 118 -15.84 3.97 9.23
N PHE A 119 -15.34 4.68 8.23
CA PHE A 119 -14.58 4.08 7.12
C PHE A 119 -13.36 3.31 7.63
N GLU A 120 -12.56 3.91 8.54
CA GLU A 120 -11.41 3.25 9.14
C GLU A 120 -11.83 1.97 9.89
N GLN A 121 -12.90 2.03 10.69
CA GLN A 121 -13.42 0.87 11.43
C GLN A 121 -13.95 -0.23 10.50
N GLU A 122 -14.68 0.12 9.44
CA GLU A 122 -15.20 -0.83 8.46
C GLU A 122 -14.06 -1.49 7.67
N THR A 123 -13.03 -0.72 7.31
CA THR A 123 -11.81 -1.24 6.66
C THR A 123 -11.07 -2.23 7.57
N LEU A 124 -10.84 -1.87 8.82
CA LEU A 124 -10.22 -2.73 9.84
C LEU A 124 -11.09 -3.94 10.23
N GLY A 125 -12.38 -3.87 9.93
CA GLY A 125 -13.32 -4.97 10.13
C GLY A 125 -13.18 -6.10 9.10
N MET A 126 -12.66 -5.81 7.89
CA MET A 126 -12.58 -6.78 6.79
C MET A 126 -11.92 -8.12 7.17
N PRO A 127 -10.78 -8.14 7.87
CA PRO A 127 -10.13 -9.42 8.21
C PRO A 127 -10.98 -10.36 9.07
N ARG A 128 -12.00 -9.87 9.78
CA ARG A 128 -12.91 -10.72 10.56
C ARG A 128 -13.74 -11.62 9.67
N TYR A 129 -14.06 -11.17 8.47
CA TYR A 129 -14.96 -11.85 7.52
C TYR A 129 -14.20 -12.53 6.39
N MET A 130 -13.06 -11.96 5.97
CA MET A 130 -12.24 -12.42 4.85
C MET A 130 -10.99 -13.14 5.36
N ARG A 131 -11.03 -14.46 5.34
CA ARG A 131 -9.93 -15.29 5.88
C ARG A 131 -8.69 -15.27 5.01
N GLY A 132 -8.83 -14.94 3.74
CA GLY A 132 -7.72 -14.75 2.82
C GLY A 132 -6.77 -13.62 3.23
N ILE A 133 -7.28 -12.57 3.92
CA ILE A 133 -6.42 -11.54 4.51
C ILE A 133 -5.66 -12.17 5.69
N ARG A 134 -4.36 -12.40 5.49
CA ARG A 134 -3.51 -13.06 6.50
C ARG A 134 -2.95 -12.06 7.49
N ASN A 135 -2.36 -11.00 6.99
CA ASN A 135 -1.84 -9.92 7.79
C ASN A 135 -2.29 -8.59 7.16
N TRP A 136 -2.42 -7.54 7.96
CA TRP A 136 -2.91 -6.25 7.47
C TRP A 136 -2.39 -5.09 8.28
N ARG A 137 -2.38 -3.91 7.65
CA ARG A 137 -2.05 -2.64 8.29
C ARG A 137 -2.82 -1.51 7.63
N LEU A 138 -3.49 -0.68 8.45
CA LEU A 138 -4.05 0.60 8.04
C LEU A 138 -3.17 1.71 8.58
N GLY A 139 -2.75 2.63 7.72
CA GLY A 139 -1.92 3.77 8.06
C GLY A 139 -2.54 5.10 7.66
N ARG A 140 -2.22 6.14 8.41
CA ARG A 140 -2.54 7.53 8.07
C ARG A 140 -1.30 8.21 7.56
N VAL A 141 -1.41 8.85 6.39
CA VAL A 141 -0.31 9.53 5.71
C VAL A 141 0.17 10.72 6.55
N THR A 142 1.48 10.87 6.64
CA THR A 142 2.16 11.95 7.35
C THR A 142 3.00 12.84 6.43
N SER A 143 3.28 12.40 5.20
CA SER A 143 4.03 13.19 4.21
C SER A 143 3.30 14.50 3.89
N PRO A 144 3.98 15.64 3.91
CA PRO A 144 3.40 16.89 3.45
C PRO A 144 3.30 16.95 1.92
N GLY A 145 2.33 17.72 1.42
CA GLY A 145 2.24 18.05 -0.03
C GLY A 145 1.74 16.94 -0.94
N THR A 146 1.31 15.80 -0.41
CA THR A 146 0.63 14.74 -1.15
C THR A 146 -0.90 14.88 -1.02
N HIS A 147 -1.63 14.32 -1.98
CA HIS A 147 -3.08 14.20 -1.90
C HIS A 147 -3.52 12.91 -1.16
N TRP A 148 -2.64 11.92 -1.06
CA TRP A 148 -2.92 10.68 -0.34
C TRP A 148 -3.11 10.93 1.16
N THR A 149 -4.10 10.27 1.76
CA THR A 149 -4.43 10.40 3.19
C THR A 149 -4.28 9.12 3.98
N HIS A 150 -4.50 7.97 3.35
CA HIS A 150 -4.43 6.67 3.98
C HIS A 150 -3.73 5.64 3.09
N VAL A 151 -3.18 4.63 3.76
CA VAL A 151 -2.58 3.44 3.15
C VAL A 151 -3.22 2.21 3.78
N TRP A 152 -3.81 1.34 2.96
CA TRP A 152 -4.33 0.05 3.39
C TRP A 152 -3.50 -1.08 2.77
N GLN A 153 -2.85 -1.87 3.59
CA GLN A 153 -1.92 -2.92 3.16
C GLN A 153 -2.36 -4.27 3.67
N GLN A 154 -2.13 -5.30 2.87
CA GLN A 154 -2.58 -6.65 3.16
C GLN A 154 -1.63 -7.69 2.58
N GLU A 155 -1.49 -8.80 3.30
CA GLU A 155 -0.78 -9.99 2.86
C GLU A 155 -1.75 -11.14 2.64
N TYR A 156 -1.59 -11.82 1.52
CA TYR A 156 -2.35 -13.00 1.11
C TYR A 156 -1.42 -14.15 0.79
N THR A 157 -1.88 -15.39 0.94
CA THR A 157 -1.08 -16.56 0.55
C THR A 157 -1.16 -16.85 -0.94
N THR A 158 -2.25 -16.48 -1.59
CA THR A 158 -2.47 -16.68 -3.03
C THR A 158 -3.13 -15.48 -3.68
N ILE A 159 -2.94 -15.34 -4.99
CA ILE A 159 -3.66 -14.31 -5.77
C ILE A 159 -5.19 -14.54 -5.74
N ASN A 160 -5.65 -15.77 -5.58
CA ASN A 160 -7.08 -16.07 -5.51
C ASN A 160 -7.72 -15.59 -4.19
N ASP A 161 -6.95 -15.49 -3.10
CA ASP A 161 -7.43 -14.89 -1.85
C ASP A 161 -7.75 -13.40 -2.05
N LEU A 162 -7.00 -12.70 -2.91
CA LEU A 162 -7.23 -11.31 -3.29
C LEU A 162 -8.32 -11.18 -4.35
N MET A 163 -8.14 -11.81 -5.51
CA MET A 163 -9.03 -11.62 -6.68
C MET A 163 -10.37 -12.36 -6.54
N GLY A 164 -10.43 -13.38 -5.70
CA GLY A 164 -11.64 -14.15 -5.41
C GLY A 164 -12.31 -13.69 -4.11
N GLU A 165 -11.88 -14.23 -2.97
CA GLU A 165 -12.55 -14.00 -1.69
C GLU A 165 -12.68 -12.51 -1.37
N TYR A 166 -11.57 -11.75 -1.44
CA TYR A 166 -11.57 -10.35 -1.03
C TYR A 166 -12.47 -9.48 -1.92
N LEU A 167 -12.27 -9.51 -3.24
CA LEU A 167 -13.03 -8.66 -4.16
C LEU A 167 -14.52 -9.04 -4.26
N LEU A 168 -14.87 -10.32 -4.07
CA LEU A 168 -16.23 -10.80 -4.21
C LEU A 168 -17.01 -10.85 -2.89
N HIS A 169 -16.36 -10.56 -1.77
CA HIS A 169 -16.98 -10.69 -0.45
C HIS A 169 -18.08 -9.61 -0.23
N PRO A 170 -19.29 -9.97 0.23
CA PRO A 170 -20.38 -9.02 0.46
C PRO A 170 -20.02 -7.89 1.44
N TYR A 171 -19.14 -8.14 2.41
CA TYR A 171 -18.68 -7.11 3.33
C TYR A 171 -17.82 -6.06 2.61
N HIS A 172 -16.98 -6.47 1.63
CA HIS A 172 -16.14 -5.54 0.88
C HIS A 172 -16.99 -4.51 0.14
N TRP A 173 -17.83 -4.97 -0.78
CA TRP A 173 -18.62 -4.05 -1.59
C TRP A 173 -19.86 -3.46 -0.89
N GLY A 174 -20.43 -4.15 0.11
CA GLY A 174 -21.58 -3.65 0.84
C GLY A 174 -21.26 -2.66 1.97
N TRP A 175 -20.05 -2.71 2.54
CA TRP A 175 -19.63 -1.84 3.64
C TRP A 175 -18.48 -0.91 3.28
N VAL A 176 -17.50 -1.39 2.54
CA VAL A 176 -16.29 -0.62 2.23
C VAL A 176 -16.44 0.13 0.91
N ASP A 177 -16.79 -0.54 -0.19
CA ASP A 177 -16.84 0.09 -1.51
C ASP A 177 -17.88 1.22 -1.60
N ARG A 178 -18.99 1.14 -0.88
CA ARG A 178 -19.94 2.25 -0.81
C ARG A 178 -19.32 3.57 -0.31
N ARG A 179 -18.19 3.49 0.40
CA ARG A 179 -17.43 4.66 0.84
C ARG A 179 -16.68 5.36 -0.28
N PHE A 180 -16.51 4.68 -1.41
CA PHE A 180 -15.85 5.15 -2.62
C PHE A 180 -16.84 5.59 -3.70
N ASP A 181 -18.12 5.41 -3.47
CA ASP A 181 -19.16 5.58 -4.49
C ASP A 181 -19.95 6.89 -4.27
N PRO A 182 -19.83 7.89 -5.19
CA PRO A 182 -20.55 9.14 -5.11
C PRO A 182 -22.08 8.99 -5.24
N GLU A 183 -22.58 7.81 -5.69
CA GLU A 183 -24.03 7.52 -5.70
C GLU A 183 -24.59 7.30 -4.28
N PHE A 184 -23.73 7.12 -3.28
CA PHE A 184 -24.09 7.05 -1.86
C PHE A 184 -23.60 8.29 -1.08
N PRO A 185 -24.11 9.51 -1.36
CA PRO A 185 -23.51 10.77 -0.90
C PRO A 185 -23.43 10.89 0.63
N ASP A 186 -24.34 10.26 1.37
CA ASP A 186 -24.36 10.29 2.84
C ASP A 186 -23.21 9.50 3.48
N VAL A 187 -22.62 8.58 2.75
CA VAL A 187 -21.55 7.70 3.24
C VAL A 187 -20.26 7.77 2.38
N TRP A 188 -20.30 8.48 1.29
CA TRP A 188 -19.15 8.68 0.42
C TRP A 188 -18.05 9.46 1.12
N VAL A 189 -16.90 8.84 1.32
CA VAL A 189 -15.77 9.37 2.09
C VAL A 189 -14.48 9.42 1.28
N VAL A 190 -14.26 8.42 0.41
CA VAL A 190 -13.02 8.26 -0.34
C VAL A 190 -13.18 8.79 -1.76
N ASP A 191 -12.23 9.57 -2.22
CA ASP A 191 -12.20 10.03 -3.63
C ASP A 191 -11.93 8.85 -4.58
N THR A 192 -12.35 9.00 -5.83
CA THR A 192 -12.23 7.97 -6.87
C THR A 192 -10.80 7.76 -7.37
N GLY A 193 -9.88 8.70 -7.09
CA GLY A 193 -8.46 8.56 -7.37
C GLY A 193 -7.81 7.57 -6.40
N LEU A 194 -7.38 6.42 -6.89
CA LEU A 194 -6.78 5.35 -6.09
C LEU A 194 -5.48 4.87 -6.71
N CYS A 195 -4.55 4.43 -5.86
CA CYS A 195 -3.45 3.55 -6.28
C CYS A 195 -3.68 2.17 -5.69
N HIS A 196 -4.08 1.22 -6.51
CA HIS A 196 -4.29 -0.17 -6.16
C HIS A 196 -3.17 -1.02 -6.76
N ALA A 197 -2.18 -1.36 -5.97
CA ALA A 197 -1.01 -2.14 -6.38
C ALA A 197 -0.97 -3.48 -5.66
N PHE A 198 -0.51 -4.51 -6.35
CA PHE A 198 -0.17 -5.79 -5.74
C PHE A 198 0.97 -6.48 -6.50
N CYS A 199 1.81 -7.14 -5.75
CA CYS A 199 3.03 -7.78 -6.25
C CYS A 199 3.33 -9.07 -5.47
N PRO A 200 4.25 -9.92 -5.95
CA PRO A 200 4.70 -11.08 -5.18
C PRO A 200 5.28 -10.67 -3.83
N LEU A 201 4.96 -11.41 -2.80
CA LEU A 201 5.49 -11.28 -1.44
C LEU A 201 6.52 -12.40 -1.20
N GLU A 202 7.72 -12.05 -0.76
CA GLU A 202 8.75 -13.04 -0.41
C GLU A 202 8.56 -13.56 1.03
N SER A 203 8.35 -12.66 1.97
CA SER A 203 8.08 -12.96 3.38
C SER A 203 7.31 -11.81 4.02
N THR A 204 6.63 -12.09 5.14
CA THR A 204 5.85 -11.09 5.90
C THR A 204 6.57 -9.74 6.03
N ILE A 205 5.85 -8.64 5.78
CA ILE A 205 6.30 -7.26 5.92
C ILE A 205 5.58 -6.59 7.10
N VAL A 206 4.28 -6.88 7.27
CA VAL A 206 3.48 -6.36 8.39
C VAL A 206 4.05 -6.88 9.72
N GLY A 207 4.15 -5.98 10.71
CA GLY A 207 4.65 -6.33 12.05
C GLY A 207 6.18 -6.38 12.17
N ARG A 208 6.90 -5.82 11.22
CA ARG A 208 8.36 -5.63 11.33
C ARG A 208 8.75 -4.32 12.01
N ASP A 209 7.76 -3.56 12.49
CA ASP A 209 7.87 -2.23 13.12
C ASP A 209 8.51 -2.32 14.53
#